data_80e7e2a262334b7cf05f664cec648cb1
#
_entry.id   80e7e2a262334b7cf05f664cec648cb1
#
_cell.length_a   1.000
_cell.length_b   1.000
_cell.length_c   1.000
_cell.angle_alpha   90.00
_cell.angle_beta   90.00
_cell.angle_gamma   90.00
#
_symmetry.space_group_name_H-M   'P 1'
#
loop_
_entity.id
_entity.type
_entity.pdbx_description
1 polymer ?
#
loop_
_entity_poly.entity_id
_entity_poly.type
_entity_poly.pdbx_seq_one_letter_code
_entity_poly.pdbx_strand_id
1 'polypeptide(L)'
;MKKGFKILDSDMHLMEPVDLWERYIDAKYKADAPRGLTSDNVRDLRMAHPDGRYWGLPASHNRNSSHHRGHNFNKNQTIYRSHAERGWTAAVQLEAMDIEGIDVAVLYPTRGLQVLSEPRMEPRFAAALARAYNDWLYDFCKTDPARLLGAGMLSPFDIDEAVAEAKRCAKVLGFRAVFMRSSIMEGRNWYDEYFEPLWATLEEY
;
A
#
# COMPACT_ATOMS: atom_id res chain seq x y z
N MET A 1 -14.14 7.36 19.46
CA MET A 1 -15.23 6.47 19.98
C MET A 1 -16.57 6.89 19.39
N LYS A 2 -17.38 5.92 19.00
CA LYS A 2 -18.71 6.17 18.42
C LYS A 2 -19.78 5.47 19.27
N LYS A 3 -20.75 6.23 19.79
CA LYS A 3 -21.82 5.72 20.69
C LYS A 3 -21.29 4.94 21.91
N GLY A 4 -20.15 5.32 22.47
CA GLY A 4 -19.52 4.65 23.61
C GLY A 4 -18.65 3.42 23.27
N PHE A 5 -18.58 3.01 22.01
CA PHE A 5 -17.75 1.89 21.56
C PHE A 5 -16.42 2.37 20.97
N LYS A 6 -15.36 1.61 21.24
CA LYS A 6 -14.09 1.75 20.53
C LYS A 6 -14.25 1.16 19.11
N ILE A 7 -13.91 1.93 18.10
CA ILE A 7 -14.04 1.55 16.69
C ILE A 7 -12.66 1.23 16.14
N LEU A 8 -12.53 0.01 15.60
CA LEU A 8 -11.37 -0.42 14.83
C LEU A 8 -11.80 -0.58 13.37
N ASP A 9 -11.13 0.14 12.47
CA ASP A 9 -11.22 -0.07 11.04
C ASP A 9 -10.12 -1.05 10.63
N SER A 10 -10.52 -2.24 10.17
CA SER A 10 -9.57 -3.31 9.80
C SER A 10 -9.11 -3.27 8.35
N ASP A 11 -9.56 -2.29 7.55
CA ASP A 11 -9.28 -2.21 6.11
C ASP A 11 -9.27 -0.75 5.62
N MET A 12 -8.51 0.09 6.32
CA MET A 12 -8.39 1.50 5.94
C MET A 12 -7.32 1.70 4.87
N HIS A 13 -7.72 2.26 3.74
CA HIS A 13 -6.81 2.57 2.65
C HIS A 13 -6.16 3.95 2.80
N LEU A 14 -4.83 4.00 2.66
CA LEU A 14 -4.05 5.24 2.61
C LEU A 14 -3.92 5.77 1.18
N MET A 15 -3.69 7.07 1.06
CA MET A 15 -3.25 7.66 -0.20
C MET A 15 -1.75 7.94 -0.13
N GLU A 16 -0.96 7.07 -0.74
CA GLU A 16 0.49 7.21 -0.79
C GLU A 16 0.90 8.44 -1.61
N PRO A 17 1.99 9.13 -1.23
CA PRO A 17 2.55 10.19 -2.04
C PRO A 17 2.98 9.67 -3.41
N VAL A 18 2.93 10.53 -4.42
CA VAL A 18 3.21 10.15 -5.81
C VAL A 18 4.65 9.67 -6.01
N ASP A 19 5.55 10.16 -5.19
CA ASP A 19 7.00 9.94 -5.24
C ASP A 19 7.50 8.91 -4.20
N LEU A 20 6.59 8.13 -3.58
CA LEU A 20 6.94 7.20 -2.50
C LEU A 20 8.12 6.30 -2.90
N TRP A 21 7.96 5.56 -3.99
CA TRP A 21 8.97 4.56 -4.39
C TRP A 21 10.30 5.22 -4.78
N GLU A 22 10.27 6.34 -5.47
CA GLU A 22 11.48 7.09 -5.79
C GLU A 22 12.26 7.53 -4.54
N ARG A 23 11.55 7.86 -3.47
CA ARG A 23 12.16 8.32 -2.20
C ARG A 23 12.71 7.19 -1.34
N TYR A 24 12.02 6.05 -1.29
CA TYR A 24 12.30 4.99 -0.34
C TYR A 24 12.98 3.75 -0.93
N ILE A 25 12.97 3.58 -2.25
CA ILE A 25 13.59 2.42 -2.89
C ILE A 25 15.12 2.49 -2.85
N ASP A 26 15.76 1.33 -2.85
CA ASP A 26 17.21 1.21 -2.97
C ASP A 26 17.76 2.02 -4.15
N ALA A 27 18.89 2.71 -3.97
CA ALA A 27 19.46 3.64 -4.95
C ALA A 27 19.64 3.03 -6.35
N LYS A 28 19.99 1.75 -6.42
CA LYS A 28 20.18 1.02 -7.69
C LYS A 28 18.91 0.86 -8.52
N TYR A 29 17.74 0.97 -7.90
CA TYR A 29 16.44 0.82 -8.57
C TYR A 29 15.71 2.14 -8.79
N LYS A 30 16.28 3.27 -8.38
CA LYS A 30 15.59 4.59 -8.49
C LYS A 30 15.22 4.96 -9.92
N ALA A 31 16.04 4.56 -10.89
CA ALA A 31 15.81 4.85 -12.30
C ALA A 31 14.56 4.14 -12.85
N ASP A 32 14.18 2.99 -12.24
CA ASP A 32 13.06 2.16 -12.67
C ASP A 32 11.83 2.31 -11.75
N ALA A 33 11.93 3.11 -10.70
CA ALA A 33 10.89 3.27 -9.69
C ALA A 33 9.59 3.86 -10.28
N PRO A 34 8.43 3.28 -9.98
CA PRO A 34 7.16 3.82 -10.44
C PRO A 34 6.80 5.12 -9.71
N ARG A 35 6.04 5.97 -10.39
CA ARG A 35 5.47 7.19 -9.84
C ARG A 35 3.95 7.14 -9.87
N GLY A 36 3.32 7.64 -8.81
CA GLY A 36 1.89 7.92 -8.82
C GLY A 36 1.58 9.08 -9.76
N LEU A 37 0.42 9.04 -10.38
CA LEU A 37 -0.08 10.13 -11.21
C LEU A 37 -0.92 11.09 -10.37
N THR A 38 -0.98 12.34 -10.82
CA THR A 38 -1.86 13.38 -10.27
C THR A 38 -2.83 13.83 -11.34
N SER A 39 -4.08 14.10 -10.96
CA SER A 39 -5.05 14.78 -11.80
C SER A 39 -5.75 15.87 -10.99
N ASP A 40 -6.07 17.00 -11.64
CA ASP A 40 -6.52 18.22 -10.96
C ASP A 40 -7.82 18.08 -10.16
N ASN A 41 -8.65 17.12 -10.50
CA ASN A 41 -9.99 17.00 -9.92
C ASN A 41 -10.32 15.63 -9.35
N VAL A 42 -9.40 14.69 -9.38
CA VAL A 42 -9.70 13.29 -9.03
C VAL A 42 -8.49 12.65 -8.37
N ARG A 43 -8.76 11.90 -7.32
CA ARG A 43 -7.82 10.94 -6.75
C ARG A 43 -7.38 9.96 -7.85
N ASP A 44 -6.18 10.14 -8.37
CA ASP A 44 -5.64 9.27 -9.41
C ASP A 44 -4.93 8.08 -8.74
N LEU A 45 -5.43 6.89 -8.96
CA LEU A 45 -4.89 5.64 -8.42
C LEU A 45 -3.85 5.01 -9.34
N ARG A 46 -3.67 5.57 -10.53
CA ARG A 46 -2.73 5.05 -11.52
C ARG A 46 -1.29 5.38 -11.13
N MET A 47 -0.40 4.55 -11.60
CA MET A 47 1.04 4.78 -11.56
C MET A 47 1.61 4.68 -12.97
N ALA A 48 2.79 5.23 -13.15
CA ALA A 48 3.52 5.18 -14.42
C ALA A 48 4.96 4.74 -14.22
N HIS A 49 5.51 4.10 -15.25
CA HIS A 49 6.93 3.92 -15.43
C HIS A 49 7.64 5.25 -15.67
N PRO A 50 8.96 5.34 -15.47
CA PRO A 50 9.73 6.53 -15.81
C PRO A 50 9.59 6.98 -17.28
N ASP A 51 9.32 6.05 -18.19
CA ASP A 51 9.08 6.31 -19.62
C ASP A 51 7.66 6.78 -19.94
N GLY A 52 6.80 6.92 -18.93
CA GLY A 52 5.43 7.40 -19.06
C GLY A 52 4.37 6.33 -19.37
N ARG A 53 4.76 5.07 -19.58
CA ARG A 53 3.79 3.97 -19.71
C ARG A 53 3.08 3.75 -18.38
N TYR A 54 1.81 3.37 -18.44
CA TYR A 54 1.06 3.03 -17.22
C TYR A 54 1.59 1.74 -16.59
N TRP A 55 1.73 1.77 -15.28
CA TRP A 55 2.18 0.64 -14.47
C TRP A 55 1.08 -0.39 -14.30
N GLY A 56 1.41 -1.67 -14.46
CA GLY A 56 0.53 -2.79 -14.14
C GLY A 56 -0.70 -2.95 -15.04
N LEU A 57 -0.86 -2.12 -16.06
CA LEU A 57 -2.01 -2.17 -16.96
C LEU A 57 -1.55 -2.31 -18.42
N PRO A 58 -2.19 -3.19 -19.21
CA PRO A 58 -1.98 -3.19 -20.66
C PRO A 58 -2.30 -1.81 -21.24
N ALA A 59 -1.57 -1.40 -22.27
CA ALA A 59 -1.76 -0.10 -22.94
C ALA A 59 -3.22 0.16 -23.39
N SER A 60 -3.99 -0.92 -23.62
CA SER A 60 -5.42 -0.86 -23.95
C SER A 60 -6.33 -0.42 -22.81
N HIS A 61 -5.83 -0.41 -21.57
CA HIS A 61 -6.59 -0.04 -20.37
C HIS A 61 -6.37 1.43 -19.97
N ASN A 62 -6.00 2.28 -20.89
CA ASN A 62 -5.93 3.73 -20.70
C ASN A 62 -7.34 4.32 -20.48
N ARG A 63 -8.01 3.87 -19.42
CA ARG A 63 -9.33 4.36 -19.07
C ARG A 63 -9.18 5.41 -17.98
N ASN A 64 -9.68 6.58 -18.30
CA ASN A 64 -10.21 7.51 -17.31
C ASN A 64 -11.30 6.76 -16.52
N SER A 65 -10.89 5.95 -15.57
CA SER A 65 -11.80 5.06 -14.87
C SER A 65 -12.56 5.86 -13.82
N SER A 66 -13.65 6.47 -14.27
CA SER A 66 -14.72 6.90 -13.37
C SER A 66 -15.23 5.77 -12.46
N HIS A 67 -14.86 4.54 -12.75
CA HIS A 67 -15.29 3.31 -12.07
C HIS A 67 -14.63 3.07 -10.71
N HIS A 68 -13.50 3.73 -10.40
CA HIS A 68 -12.84 3.64 -9.08
C HIS A 68 -13.31 4.70 -8.08
N ARG A 69 -14.34 5.45 -8.43
CA ARG A 69 -14.96 6.40 -7.51
C ARG A 69 -15.97 5.65 -6.65
N GLY A 70 -15.65 5.50 -5.38
CA GLY A 70 -16.60 4.93 -4.42
C GLY A 70 -17.91 5.69 -4.36
N HIS A 71 -18.95 5.03 -3.88
CA HIS A 71 -20.22 5.68 -3.55
C HIS A 71 -19.95 6.89 -2.63
N ASN A 72 -20.59 8.02 -2.87
CA ASN A 72 -20.34 9.28 -2.18
C ASN A 72 -18.97 9.96 -2.44
N PHE A 73 -18.23 9.59 -3.47
CA PHE A 73 -16.96 10.21 -3.81
C PHE A 73 -17.02 11.75 -3.83
N ASN A 74 -18.02 12.33 -4.50
CA ASN A 74 -18.18 13.78 -4.58
C ASN A 74 -18.45 14.43 -3.22
N LYS A 75 -19.23 13.75 -2.36
CA LYS A 75 -19.51 14.21 -0.99
C LYS A 75 -18.22 14.21 -0.16
N ASN A 76 -17.45 13.13 -0.24
CA ASN A 76 -16.19 13.01 0.48
C ASN A 76 -15.15 14.02 -0.02
N GLN A 77 -15.10 14.31 -1.32
CA GLN A 77 -14.25 15.39 -1.85
C GLN A 77 -14.61 16.77 -1.30
N THR A 78 -15.88 17.02 -1.05
CA THR A 78 -16.31 18.29 -0.44
C THR A 78 -15.93 18.36 1.05
N ILE A 79 -16.18 17.29 1.81
CA ILE A 79 -15.91 17.23 3.26
C ILE A 79 -14.41 17.22 3.55
N TYR A 80 -13.63 16.42 2.77
CA TYR A 80 -12.21 16.21 3.02
C TYR A 80 -11.31 16.99 2.05
N ARG A 81 -11.80 18.04 1.39
CA ARG A 81 -11.03 18.82 0.44
C ARG A 81 -9.76 19.40 1.07
N SER A 82 -9.88 20.00 2.25
CA SER A 82 -8.72 20.56 2.96
C SER A 82 -7.71 19.47 3.39
N HIS A 83 -8.17 18.26 3.68
CA HIS A 83 -7.30 17.12 3.99
C HIS A 83 -6.50 16.70 2.75
N ALA A 84 -7.16 16.61 1.60
CA ALA A 84 -6.50 16.30 0.34
C ALA A 84 -5.47 17.37 -0.08
N GLU A 85 -5.80 18.64 0.10
CA GLU A 85 -4.89 19.77 -0.17
C GLU A 85 -3.65 19.75 0.74
N ARG A 86 -3.76 19.24 1.96
CA ARG A 86 -2.64 19.02 2.89
C ARG A 86 -1.87 17.72 2.66
N GLY A 87 -2.24 16.91 1.65
CA GLY A 87 -1.49 15.76 1.18
C GLY A 87 -1.66 14.46 1.98
N TRP A 88 -2.72 14.31 2.77
CA TRP A 88 -3.01 13.07 3.49
C TRP A 88 -1.83 12.53 4.33
N THR A 89 -1.11 13.42 5.03
CA THR A 89 -0.08 13.04 5.98
C THR A 89 -0.68 12.24 7.14
N ALA A 90 0.15 11.58 7.95
CA ALA A 90 -0.33 10.82 9.10
C ALA A 90 -1.16 11.68 10.08
N ALA A 91 -0.74 12.93 10.32
CA ALA A 91 -1.51 13.86 11.15
C ALA A 91 -2.89 14.17 10.54
N VAL A 92 -2.94 14.40 9.22
CA VAL A 92 -4.20 14.65 8.50
C VAL A 92 -5.10 13.41 8.51
N GLN A 93 -4.51 12.22 8.40
CA GLN A 93 -5.26 10.96 8.50
C GLN A 93 -5.88 10.78 9.88
N LEU A 94 -5.14 11.10 10.95
CA LEU A 94 -5.66 11.05 12.33
C LEU A 94 -6.82 12.03 12.53
N GLU A 95 -6.74 13.25 12.01
CA GLU A 95 -7.85 14.21 12.03
C GLU A 95 -9.11 13.65 11.34
N ALA A 96 -8.95 13.02 10.17
CA ALA A 96 -10.06 12.41 9.46
C ALA A 96 -10.66 11.23 10.26
N MET A 97 -9.82 10.41 10.91
CA MET A 97 -10.28 9.35 11.80
C MET A 97 -11.07 9.91 12.99
N ASP A 98 -10.65 11.04 13.56
CA ASP A 98 -11.37 11.70 14.65
C ASP A 98 -12.75 12.19 14.20
N ILE A 99 -12.86 12.77 13.01
CA ILE A 99 -14.14 13.19 12.40
C ILE A 99 -15.10 12.00 12.23
N GLU A 100 -14.56 10.86 11.76
CA GLU A 100 -15.36 9.64 11.54
C GLU A 100 -15.60 8.85 12.83
N GLY A 101 -14.89 9.16 13.91
CA GLY A 101 -14.97 8.46 15.20
C GLY A 101 -14.28 7.10 15.21
N ILE A 102 -13.24 6.94 14.37
CA ILE A 102 -12.40 5.73 14.29
C ILE A 102 -11.24 5.87 15.27
N ASP A 103 -11.13 4.93 16.20
CA ASP A 103 -10.11 4.96 17.24
C ASP A 103 -8.78 4.34 16.77
N VAL A 104 -8.85 3.24 16.02
CA VAL A 104 -7.69 2.49 15.50
C VAL A 104 -7.96 2.07 14.07
N ALA A 105 -6.94 2.07 13.23
CA ALA A 105 -7.04 1.59 11.85
C ALA A 105 -5.86 0.69 11.47
N VAL A 106 -6.16 -0.40 10.75
CA VAL A 106 -5.18 -1.19 10.03
C VAL A 106 -5.05 -0.60 8.62
N LEU A 107 -3.84 -0.26 8.22
CA LEU A 107 -3.57 0.59 7.06
C LEU A 107 -3.06 -0.22 5.88
N TYR A 108 -3.78 -0.11 4.77
CA TYR A 108 -3.47 -0.74 3.50
C TYR A 108 -3.17 0.29 2.40
N PRO A 109 -2.42 -0.08 1.36
CA PRO A 109 -2.15 0.83 0.26
C PRO A 109 -3.38 1.06 -0.61
N THR A 110 -3.38 2.14 -1.35
CA THR A 110 -4.32 2.38 -2.46
C THR A 110 -3.62 2.19 -3.81
N ARG A 111 -2.61 3.02 -4.10
CA ARG A 111 -1.78 2.87 -5.32
C ARG A 111 -0.91 1.62 -5.25
N GLY A 112 -0.35 1.34 -4.08
CA GLY A 112 0.51 0.19 -3.83
C GLY A 112 -0.14 -1.17 -4.06
N LEU A 113 -1.47 -1.26 -4.07
CA LEU A 113 -2.16 -2.50 -4.49
C LEU A 113 -1.76 -2.95 -5.89
N GLN A 114 -1.35 -2.02 -6.76
CA GLN A 114 -0.97 -2.30 -8.13
C GLN A 114 0.55 -2.36 -8.35
N VAL A 115 1.36 -2.02 -7.34
CA VAL A 115 2.81 -1.93 -7.53
C VAL A 115 3.46 -3.25 -7.91
N LEU A 116 2.96 -4.36 -7.39
CA LEU A 116 3.43 -5.72 -7.71
C LEU A 116 2.60 -6.39 -8.83
N SER A 117 1.90 -5.64 -9.67
CA SER A 117 1.03 -6.18 -10.71
C SER A 117 1.69 -6.32 -12.09
N GLU A 118 2.91 -5.82 -12.24
CA GLU A 118 3.67 -6.01 -13.48
C GLU A 118 3.98 -7.50 -13.70
N PRO A 119 3.67 -8.04 -14.89
CA PRO A 119 4.02 -9.41 -15.21
C PRO A 119 5.54 -9.57 -15.35
N ARG A 120 6.06 -10.70 -14.90
CA ARG A 120 7.50 -11.04 -15.00
C ARG A 120 8.43 -10.01 -14.37
N MET A 121 7.99 -9.40 -13.28
CA MET A 121 8.83 -8.48 -12.53
C MET A 121 10.07 -9.22 -12.00
N GLU A 122 11.23 -8.58 -12.10
CA GLU A 122 12.45 -9.11 -11.51
C GLU A 122 12.27 -9.26 -9.99
N PRO A 123 12.51 -10.46 -9.40
CA PRO A 123 12.13 -10.74 -8.01
C PRO A 123 12.73 -9.78 -6.97
N ARG A 124 14.02 -9.42 -7.13
CA ARG A 124 14.70 -8.51 -6.21
C ARG A 124 14.19 -7.06 -6.32
N PHE A 125 13.80 -6.66 -7.53
CA PHE A 125 13.16 -5.36 -7.74
C PHE A 125 11.78 -5.33 -7.09
N ALA A 126 10.97 -6.38 -7.27
CA ALA A 126 9.68 -6.52 -6.61
C ALA A 126 9.81 -6.48 -5.07
N ALA A 127 10.80 -7.18 -4.52
CA ALA A 127 11.10 -7.13 -3.09
C ALA A 127 11.53 -5.73 -2.63
N ALA A 128 12.32 -5.01 -3.44
CA ALA A 128 12.71 -3.63 -3.14
C ALA A 128 11.52 -2.66 -3.16
N LEU A 129 10.56 -2.86 -4.06
CA LEU A 129 9.30 -2.08 -4.07
C LEU A 129 8.46 -2.32 -2.82
N ALA A 130 8.37 -3.57 -2.37
CA ALA A 130 7.67 -3.92 -1.13
C ALA A 130 8.36 -3.29 0.09
N ARG A 131 9.68 -3.40 0.20
CA ARG A 131 10.45 -2.77 1.28
C ARG A 131 10.27 -1.25 1.31
N ALA A 132 10.34 -0.60 0.15
CA ALA A 132 10.15 0.85 0.04
C ALA A 132 8.77 1.30 0.56
N TYR A 133 7.72 0.55 0.23
CA TYR A 133 6.39 0.78 0.78
C TYR A 133 6.36 0.60 2.31
N ASN A 134 6.96 -0.48 2.81
CA ASN A 134 6.96 -0.81 4.23
C ASN A 134 7.75 0.22 5.06
N ASP A 135 8.86 0.73 4.54
CA ASP A 135 9.66 1.79 5.19
C ASP A 135 8.87 3.11 5.26
N TRP A 136 8.20 3.48 4.17
CA TRP A 136 7.31 4.63 4.18
C TRP A 136 6.14 4.45 5.15
N LEU A 137 5.50 3.28 5.16
CA LEU A 137 4.38 2.99 6.05
C LEU A 137 4.81 3.02 7.53
N TYR A 138 6.01 2.53 7.82
CA TYR A 138 6.59 2.63 9.17
C TYR A 138 6.74 4.10 9.59
N ASP A 139 7.32 4.94 8.71
CA ASP A 139 7.45 6.37 8.95
C ASP A 139 6.10 7.07 9.15
N PHE A 140 5.07 6.61 8.46
CA PHE A 140 3.71 7.11 8.62
C PHE A 140 3.12 6.68 9.97
N CYS A 141 3.19 5.40 10.32
CA CYS A 141 2.59 4.83 11.52
C CYS A 141 3.24 5.33 12.82
N LYS A 142 4.53 5.64 12.81
CA LYS A 142 5.23 6.14 14.01
C LYS A 142 4.70 7.47 14.55
N THR A 143 3.86 8.17 13.80
CA THR A 143 3.19 9.39 14.27
C THR A 143 2.22 9.10 15.42
N ASP A 144 1.50 7.99 15.36
CA ASP A 144 0.68 7.46 16.45
C ASP A 144 0.56 5.93 16.32
N PRO A 145 1.54 5.17 16.83
CA PRO A 145 1.58 3.72 16.65
C PRO A 145 0.50 2.96 17.43
N ALA A 146 -0.24 3.63 18.32
CA ALA A 146 -1.38 3.05 19.01
C ALA A 146 -2.66 3.09 18.18
N ARG A 147 -2.72 3.99 17.19
CA ARG A 147 -3.90 4.19 16.34
C ARG A 147 -3.68 3.79 14.88
N LEU A 148 -2.46 3.92 14.38
CA LEU A 148 -2.09 3.63 12.98
C LEU A 148 -1.30 2.32 12.93
N LEU A 149 -1.94 1.23 12.53
CA LEU A 149 -1.34 -0.10 12.48
C LEU A 149 -1.03 -0.46 11.02
N GLY A 150 0.25 -0.59 10.67
CA GLY A 150 0.65 -0.92 9.31
C GLY A 150 0.41 -2.38 8.95
N ALA A 151 -0.12 -2.62 7.74
CA ALA A 151 -0.07 -3.92 7.07
C ALA A 151 1.09 -3.92 6.06
N GLY A 152 2.09 -4.77 6.30
CA GLY A 152 3.29 -4.85 5.46
C GLY A 152 3.02 -5.51 4.12
N MET A 153 3.59 -4.97 3.06
CA MET A 153 3.55 -5.55 1.71
C MET A 153 4.59 -6.65 1.58
N LEU A 154 4.20 -7.83 1.10
CA LEU A 154 5.12 -8.91 0.75
C LEU A 154 5.13 -9.15 -0.75
N SER A 155 6.34 -9.34 -1.31
CA SER A 155 6.53 -9.70 -2.70
C SER A 155 6.45 -11.22 -2.87
N PRO A 156 5.61 -11.75 -3.75
CA PRO A 156 5.46 -13.20 -3.95
C PRO A 156 6.44 -13.79 -4.97
N PHE A 157 7.30 -12.97 -5.60
CA PHE A 157 8.15 -13.39 -6.71
C PHE A 157 9.39 -14.19 -6.28
N ASP A 158 9.79 -14.07 -5.02
CA ASP A 158 10.89 -14.81 -4.40
C ASP A 158 10.51 -15.13 -2.96
N ILE A 159 10.53 -16.42 -2.60
CA ILE A 159 10.06 -16.87 -1.29
C ILE A 159 11.02 -16.45 -0.17
N ASP A 160 12.31 -16.47 -0.41
CA ASP A 160 13.32 -16.10 0.60
C ASP A 160 13.23 -14.61 0.91
N GLU A 161 13.03 -13.76 -0.10
CA GLU A 161 12.79 -12.32 0.05
C GLU A 161 11.46 -12.07 0.80
N ALA A 162 10.40 -12.83 0.49
CA ALA A 162 9.12 -12.71 1.18
C ALA A 162 9.22 -13.07 2.67
N VAL A 163 9.91 -14.17 2.98
CA VAL A 163 10.16 -14.62 4.37
C VAL A 163 11.01 -13.60 5.13
N ALA A 164 12.09 -13.10 4.51
CA ALA A 164 12.94 -12.08 5.14
C ALA A 164 12.16 -10.80 5.45
N GLU A 165 11.32 -10.36 4.52
CA GLU A 165 10.51 -9.15 4.70
C GLU A 165 9.38 -9.36 5.72
N ALA A 166 8.73 -10.52 5.76
CA ALA A 166 7.74 -10.86 6.79
C ALA A 166 8.36 -10.77 8.20
N LYS A 167 9.55 -11.35 8.39
CA LYS A 167 10.29 -11.25 9.65
C LYS A 167 10.65 -9.80 9.98
N ARG A 168 11.08 -9.02 8.99
CA ARG A 168 11.40 -7.60 9.19
C ARG A 168 10.15 -6.80 9.60
N CYS A 169 9.03 -7.02 8.92
CA CYS A 169 7.75 -6.39 9.26
C CYS A 169 7.36 -6.64 10.72
N ALA A 170 7.42 -7.90 11.17
CA ALA A 170 7.05 -8.25 12.53
C ALA A 170 8.04 -7.76 13.58
N LYS A 171 9.35 -8.02 13.39
CA LYS A 171 10.37 -7.81 14.44
C LYS A 171 10.96 -6.40 14.46
N VAL A 172 11.09 -5.76 13.31
CA VAL A 172 11.78 -4.46 13.19
C VAL A 172 10.78 -3.32 13.05
N LEU A 173 9.78 -3.48 12.17
CA LEU A 173 8.78 -2.44 11.92
C LEU A 173 7.59 -2.51 12.89
N GLY A 174 7.43 -3.62 13.62
CA GLY A 174 6.36 -3.81 14.59
C GLY A 174 4.96 -3.92 13.96
N PHE A 175 4.88 -4.26 12.68
CA PHE A 175 3.60 -4.46 12.01
C PHE A 175 2.87 -5.69 12.54
N ARG A 176 1.54 -5.61 12.58
CA ARG A 176 0.66 -6.68 13.09
C ARG A 176 -0.05 -7.44 11.99
N ALA A 177 0.12 -7.01 10.76
CA ALA A 177 -0.46 -7.62 9.57
C ALA A 177 0.51 -7.51 8.41
N VAL A 178 0.36 -8.43 7.47
CA VAL A 178 0.97 -8.36 6.14
C VAL A 178 -0.09 -8.62 5.09
N PHE A 179 0.14 -8.18 3.88
CA PHE A 179 -0.74 -8.47 2.76
C PHE A 179 0.05 -8.86 1.51
N MET A 180 -0.60 -9.59 0.64
CA MET A 180 -0.09 -10.05 -0.65
C MET A 180 -1.16 -9.89 -1.71
N ARG A 181 -0.78 -9.92 -2.97
CA ARG A 181 -1.75 -10.00 -4.08
C ARG A 181 -2.60 -11.26 -3.96
N SER A 182 -3.90 -11.12 -4.20
CA SER A 182 -4.83 -12.25 -4.22
C SER A 182 -4.74 -13.11 -5.49
N SER A 183 -4.12 -12.58 -6.57
CA SER A 183 -4.02 -13.28 -7.87
C SER A 183 -2.94 -14.35 -7.84
N ILE A 184 -3.15 -15.42 -8.61
CA ILE A 184 -2.13 -16.42 -8.94
C ILE A 184 -0.89 -15.74 -9.52
N MET A 185 0.28 -16.12 -9.02
CA MET A 185 1.56 -15.57 -9.45
C MET A 185 2.34 -16.61 -10.25
N GLU A 186 2.59 -16.30 -11.53
CA GLU A 186 3.43 -17.13 -12.40
C GLU A 186 3.04 -18.63 -12.43
N GLY A 187 1.75 -18.93 -12.36
CA GLY A 187 1.25 -20.31 -12.36
C GLY A 187 1.30 -21.03 -11.01
N ARG A 188 1.70 -20.33 -9.92
CA ARG A 188 1.67 -20.89 -8.57
C ARG A 188 0.47 -20.39 -7.79
N ASN A 189 -0.19 -21.30 -7.10
CA ASN A 189 -1.27 -20.97 -6.17
C ASN A 189 -0.71 -20.77 -4.76
N TRP A 190 -1.39 -19.97 -3.95
CA TRP A 190 -0.96 -19.71 -2.57
C TRP A 190 -0.90 -20.93 -1.66
N TYR A 191 -1.55 -22.04 -2.04
CA TYR A 191 -1.51 -23.33 -1.33
C TYR A 191 -0.42 -24.30 -1.83
N ASP A 192 0.41 -23.88 -2.80
CA ASP A 192 1.52 -24.69 -3.28
C ASP A 192 2.63 -24.75 -2.22
N GLU A 193 3.31 -25.90 -2.09
CA GLU A 193 4.41 -26.12 -1.13
C GLU A 193 5.52 -25.06 -1.21
N TYR A 194 5.64 -24.40 -2.35
CA TYR A 194 6.58 -23.28 -2.53
C TYR A 194 6.41 -22.17 -1.48
N PHE A 195 5.18 -21.95 -0.98
CA PHE A 195 4.87 -20.91 -0.01
C PHE A 195 4.90 -21.38 1.45
N GLU A 196 5.14 -22.65 1.72
CA GLU A 196 5.22 -23.19 3.08
C GLU A 196 6.20 -22.45 4.00
N PRO A 197 7.43 -22.04 3.54
CA PRO A 197 8.34 -21.27 4.39
C PRO A 197 7.76 -19.94 4.83
N LEU A 198 6.93 -19.30 3.98
CA LEU A 198 6.26 -18.06 4.32
C LEU A 198 5.13 -18.31 5.34
N TRP A 199 4.31 -19.33 5.13
CA TRP A 199 3.22 -19.67 6.05
C TRP A 199 3.76 -20.02 7.44
N ALA A 200 4.80 -20.84 7.51
CA ALA A 200 5.48 -21.17 8.77
C ALA A 200 6.03 -19.91 9.48
N THR A 201 6.58 -18.98 8.71
CA THR A 201 7.06 -17.69 9.24
C THR A 201 5.92 -16.85 9.80
N LEU A 202 4.79 -16.76 9.09
CA LEU A 202 3.64 -15.98 9.54
C LEU A 202 2.94 -16.59 10.75
N GLU A 203 3.00 -17.92 10.91
CA GLU A 203 2.50 -18.61 12.10
C GLU A 203 3.37 -18.35 13.34
N GLU A 204 4.68 -18.12 13.16
CA GLU A 204 5.62 -17.83 14.26
C GLU A 204 5.40 -16.43 14.88
N TYR A 205 4.86 -15.45 14.11
CA TYR A 205 4.77 -14.02 14.51
C TYR A 205 3.35 -13.48 14.52
#